data_fc456def13c8b1703f822857cb4cd813
#
_entry.id   fc456def13c8b1703f822857cb4cd813
#
_cell.length_a   1.000
_cell.length_b   1.000
_cell.length_c   1.000
_cell.angle_alpha   90.00
_cell.angle_beta   90.00
_cell.angle_gamma   90.00
#
_symmetry.space_group_name_H-M   'P 1'
#
loop_
_entity.id
_entity.type
_entity.pdbx_description
1 polymer ?
#
loop_
_entity_poly.entity_id
_entity_poly.type
_entity_poly.pdbx_seq_one_letter_code
_entity_poly.pdbx_strand_id
1 'polypeptide(L)'
;MSDKRPVVIYGANGFSGRLIAEFLREYNLPFIAAGRNRARLEDVMKHVPGIESANYEVVETKGSVEELTQVFAGAKVICNTAGPFIYNGPGVIEAALNAGCHYLDIGGEQAWLREVAGKWGCKFAQRGLLAAPATAFMSAVSDAAIRMCLEGHRGIDTLEVLTMFKGNPTFGSTQTIFAVIQTDAYYLEQNT
;
A
#
# COMPACT_ATOMS: atom_id res chain seq x y z
N MET A 1 -15.52 24.34 5.59
CA MET A 1 -14.59 23.23 5.91
C MET A 1 -14.21 22.60 4.58
N SER A 2 -12.92 22.49 4.28
CA SER A 2 -12.43 21.97 2.99
C SER A 2 -12.94 20.54 2.80
N ASP A 3 -13.65 20.29 1.71
CA ASP A 3 -14.20 19.00 1.27
C ASP A 3 -13.08 18.05 0.78
N LYS A 4 -11.93 18.05 1.49
CA LYS A 4 -10.76 17.29 1.12
C LYS A 4 -10.89 15.86 1.63
N ARG A 5 -10.83 14.91 0.70
CA ARG A 5 -10.86 13.49 1.02
C ARG A 5 -9.52 13.06 1.62
N PRO A 6 -9.51 12.51 2.85
CA PRO A 6 -8.27 12.23 3.57
C PRO A 6 -7.46 11.06 3.01
N VAL A 7 -8.09 10.18 2.23
CA VAL A 7 -7.47 8.95 1.71
C VAL A 7 -7.46 8.96 0.20
N VAL A 8 -6.33 8.59 -0.40
CA VAL A 8 -6.24 8.28 -1.83
C VAL A 8 -5.88 6.81 -1.99
N ILE A 9 -6.68 6.06 -2.76
CA ILE A 9 -6.37 4.70 -3.19
C ILE A 9 -5.80 4.80 -4.60
N TYR A 10 -4.49 4.60 -4.77
CA TYR A 10 -3.88 4.51 -6.09
C TYR A 10 -3.84 3.07 -6.57
N GLY A 11 -4.38 2.81 -7.77
CA GLY A 11 -4.65 1.46 -8.24
C GLY A 11 -6.02 0.91 -7.79
N ALA A 12 -6.98 1.78 -7.53
CA ALA A 12 -8.30 1.45 -7.00
C ALA A 12 -9.11 0.48 -7.88
N ASN A 13 -8.78 0.35 -9.16
CA ASN A 13 -9.38 -0.62 -10.08
C ASN A 13 -8.85 -2.06 -9.93
N GLY A 14 -7.87 -2.29 -9.06
CA GLY A 14 -7.35 -3.61 -8.72
C GLY A 14 -8.19 -4.32 -7.65
N PHE A 15 -7.91 -5.62 -7.44
CA PHE A 15 -8.61 -6.42 -6.43
C PHE A 15 -8.50 -5.81 -5.03
N SER A 16 -7.29 -5.51 -4.57
CA SER A 16 -7.06 -4.94 -3.24
C SER A 16 -7.58 -3.50 -3.12
N GLY A 17 -7.45 -2.71 -4.19
CA GLY A 17 -7.99 -1.34 -4.21
C GLY A 17 -9.50 -1.31 -4.01
N ARG A 18 -10.21 -2.26 -4.60
CA ARG A 18 -11.65 -2.46 -4.43
C ARG A 18 -12.04 -2.81 -3.00
N LEU A 19 -11.29 -3.73 -2.37
CA LEU A 19 -11.51 -4.09 -0.96
C LEU A 19 -11.26 -2.91 -0.02
N ILE A 20 -10.21 -2.13 -0.27
CA ILE A 20 -9.94 -0.92 0.52
C ILE A 20 -11.10 0.08 0.37
N ALA A 21 -11.63 0.27 -0.84
CA ALA A 21 -12.78 1.15 -1.07
C ALA A 21 -14.03 0.68 -0.29
N GLU A 22 -14.28 -0.63 -0.25
CA GLU A 22 -15.36 -1.23 0.52
C GLU A 22 -15.22 -0.93 2.01
N PHE A 23 -14.04 -1.17 2.60
CA PHE A 23 -13.78 -0.86 4.01
C PHE A 23 -13.87 0.63 4.31
N LEU A 24 -13.33 1.51 3.47
CA LEU A 24 -13.44 2.95 3.67
C LEU A 24 -14.91 3.40 3.67
N ARG A 25 -15.74 2.82 2.80
CA ARG A 25 -17.18 3.03 2.79
C ARG A 25 -17.83 2.57 4.11
N GLU A 26 -17.46 1.37 4.62
CA GLU A 26 -17.99 0.86 5.89
C GLU A 26 -17.68 1.77 7.08
N TYR A 27 -16.49 2.35 7.10
CA TYR A 27 -16.07 3.30 8.13
C TYR A 27 -16.46 4.75 7.85
N ASN A 28 -17.26 5.01 6.80
CA ASN A 28 -17.69 6.36 6.38
C ASN A 28 -16.49 7.32 6.18
N LEU A 29 -15.37 6.82 5.67
CA LEU A 29 -14.17 7.60 5.38
C LEU A 29 -14.19 8.05 3.90
N PRO A 30 -14.22 9.37 3.64
CA PRO A 30 -14.15 9.88 2.27
C PRO A 30 -12.81 9.55 1.62
N PHE A 31 -12.84 9.22 0.31
CA PHE A 31 -11.62 8.84 -0.41
C PHE A 31 -11.63 9.25 -1.88
N ILE A 32 -10.45 9.22 -2.49
CA ILE A 32 -10.23 9.33 -3.93
C ILE A 32 -9.84 7.95 -4.46
N ALA A 33 -10.57 7.46 -5.47
CA ALA A 33 -10.23 6.29 -6.24
C ALA A 33 -9.41 6.72 -7.46
N ALA A 34 -8.09 6.54 -7.43
CA ALA A 34 -7.16 7.00 -8.45
C ALA A 34 -6.56 5.85 -9.28
N GLY A 35 -6.31 6.12 -10.55
CA GLY A 35 -5.68 5.17 -11.46
C GLY A 35 -5.60 5.68 -12.90
N ARG A 36 -5.11 4.84 -13.83
CA ARG A 36 -4.75 5.24 -15.19
C ARG A 36 -5.90 5.23 -16.21
N ASN A 37 -7.07 4.77 -15.84
CA ASN A 37 -8.21 4.66 -16.75
C ASN A 37 -9.50 4.93 -16.01
N ARG A 38 -10.09 6.08 -16.26
CA ARG A 38 -11.31 6.57 -15.59
C ARG A 38 -12.49 5.62 -15.80
N ALA A 39 -12.74 5.20 -17.02
CA ALA A 39 -13.88 4.35 -17.35
C ALA A 39 -13.81 3.02 -16.58
N ARG A 40 -12.61 2.42 -16.51
CA ARG A 40 -12.38 1.21 -15.73
C ARG A 40 -12.51 1.42 -14.22
N LEU A 41 -12.07 2.56 -13.70
CA LEU A 41 -12.25 2.92 -12.29
C LEU A 41 -13.75 3.04 -11.96
N GLU A 42 -14.50 3.78 -12.75
CA GLU A 42 -15.94 3.96 -12.57
C GLU A 42 -16.70 2.64 -12.66
N ASP A 43 -16.34 1.79 -13.61
CA ASP A 43 -16.92 0.45 -13.75
C ASP A 43 -16.63 -0.43 -12.52
N VAL A 44 -15.39 -0.49 -12.08
CA VAL A 44 -14.99 -1.30 -10.93
C VAL A 44 -15.61 -0.78 -9.63
N MET A 45 -15.68 0.53 -9.43
CA MET A 45 -16.30 1.11 -8.23
C MET A 45 -17.80 0.78 -8.14
N LYS A 46 -18.54 0.70 -9.25
CA LYS A 46 -19.95 0.26 -9.25
C LYS A 46 -20.16 -1.15 -8.68
N HIS A 47 -19.11 -1.98 -8.70
CA HIS A 47 -19.15 -3.34 -8.18
C HIS A 47 -18.69 -3.45 -6.71
N VAL A 48 -18.34 -2.34 -6.06
CA VAL A 48 -18.08 -2.30 -4.62
C VAL A 48 -19.42 -2.28 -3.88
N PRO A 49 -19.69 -3.24 -3.00
CA PRO A 49 -20.97 -3.30 -2.29
C PRO A 49 -21.28 -2.02 -1.52
N GLY A 50 -22.44 -1.42 -1.76
CA GLY A 50 -22.94 -0.24 -1.06
C GLY A 50 -22.19 1.06 -1.38
N ILE A 51 -21.45 1.12 -2.48
CA ILE A 51 -20.62 2.28 -2.86
C ILE A 51 -21.42 3.56 -3.05
N GLU A 52 -22.72 3.46 -3.32
CA GLU A 52 -23.64 4.59 -3.46
C GLU A 52 -23.78 5.42 -2.19
N SER A 53 -23.45 4.83 -1.04
CA SER A 53 -23.44 5.53 0.26
C SER A 53 -22.10 6.20 0.58
N ALA A 54 -21.05 5.95 -0.22
CA ALA A 54 -19.71 6.47 0.04
C ALA A 54 -19.52 7.89 -0.52
N ASN A 55 -18.79 8.71 0.22
CA ASN A 55 -18.29 9.99 -0.30
C ASN A 55 -16.93 9.74 -0.98
N TYR A 56 -16.95 9.49 -2.28
CA TYR A 56 -15.71 9.26 -3.04
C TYR A 56 -15.67 10.02 -4.36
N GLU A 57 -14.49 10.10 -4.94
CA GLU A 57 -14.25 10.71 -6.24
C GLU A 57 -13.35 9.79 -7.08
N VAL A 58 -13.63 9.71 -8.38
CA VAL A 58 -12.78 8.99 -9.34
C VAL A 58 -11.87 9.98 -10.04
N VAL A 59 -10.55 9.74 -9.94
CA VAL A 59 -9.53 10.59 -10.56
C VAL A 59 -8.64 9.76 -11.48
N GLU A 60 -8.56 10.18 -12.74
CA GLU A 60 -7.62 9.62 -13.70
C GLU A 60 -6.29 10.37 -13.64
N THR A 61 -5.18 9.62 -13.74
CA THR A 61 -3.83 10.17 -13.79
C THR A 61 -2.93 9.29 -14.67
N LYS A 62 -2.03 9.87 -15.42
CA LYS A 62 -1.04 9.12 -16.21
C LYS A 62 0.07 8.51 -15.35
N GLY A 63 0.18 8.93 -14.10
CA GLY A 63 1.09 8.36 -13.11
C GLY A 63 2.46 9.01 -13.06
N SER A 64 2.67 10.19 -13.68
CA SER A 64 3.89 10.95 -13.42
C SER A 64 3.93 11.47 -11.98
N VAL A 65 5.12 11.71 -11.45
CA VAL A 65 5.29 12.22 -10.08
C VAL A 65 4.55 13.54 -9.89
N GLU A 66 4.60 14.42 -10.89
CA GLU A 66 3.95 15.73 -10.87
C GLU A 66 2.42 15.60 -10.81
N GLU A 67 1.84 14.77 -11.68
CA GLU A 67 0.39 14.53 -11.68
C GLU A 67 -0.07 13.85 -10.39
N LEU A 68 0.66 12.83 -9.92
CA LEU A 68 0.36 12.15 -8.67
C LEU A 68 0.44 13.11 -7.48
N THR A 69 1.44 14.00 -7.45
CA THR A 69 1.56 15.01 -6.40
C THR A 69 0.33 15.94 -6.36
N GLN A 70 -0.19 16.30 -7.52
CA GLN A 70 -1.43 17.11 -7.61
C GLN A 70 -2.65 16.33 -7.11
N VAL A 71 -2.80 15.06 -7.53
CA VAL A 71 -3.89 14.19 -7.08
C VAL A 71 -3.85 13.97 -5.56
N PHE A 72 -2.66 13.83 -4.99
CA PHE A 72 -2.45 13.60 -3.57
C PHE A 72 -2.57 14.87 -2.71
N ALA A 73 -2.54 16.04 -3.34
CA ALA A 73 -2.55 17.31 -2.62
C ALA A 73 -3.76 17.46 -1.69
N GLY A 74 -3.48 17.58 -0.40
CA GLY A 74 -4.47 17.75 0.66
C GLY A 74 -5.09 16.47 1.20
N ALA A 75 -4.69 15.30 0.71
CA ALA A 75 -4.93 14.04 1.39
C ALA A 75 -4.02 13.91 2.63
N LYS A 76 -4.36 12.98 3.51
CA LYS A 76 -3.53 12.61 4.66
C LYS A 76 -2.69 11.38 4.37
N VAL A 77 -3.26 10.39 3.69
CA VAL A 77 -2.63 9.10 3.44
C VAL A 77 -2.89 8.60 2.03
N ILE A 78 -1.85 8.02 1.45
CA ILE A 78 -1.89 7.35 0.16
C ILE A 78 -1.80 5.85 0.39
N CYS A 79 -2.82 5.11 -0.08
CA CYS A 79 -2.83 3.66 -0.13
C CYS A 79 -2.46 3.22 -1.54
N ASN A 80 -1.22 2.81 -1.75
CA ASN A 80 -0.76 2.33 -3.06
C ASN A 80 -1.05 0.83 -3.20
N THR A 81 -1.85 0.48 -4.20
CA THR A 81 -2.18 -0.91 -4.55
C THR A 81 -1.71 -1.29 -5.96
N ALA A 82 -0.89 -0.44 -6.59
CA ALA A 82 -0.42 -0.61 -7.97
C ALA A 82 0.95 -1.31 -8.01
N GLY A 83 0.97 -2.61 -7.79
CA GLY A 83 2.17 -3.44 -7.97
C GLY A 83 2.53 -3.72 -9.45
N PRO A 84 3.72 -4.32 -9.75
CA PRO A 84 4.83 -4.60 -8.82
C PRO A 84 5.45 -3.33 -8.23
N PHE A 85 5.70 -3.34 -6.91
CA PHE A 85 6.07 -2.12 -6.19
C PHE A 85 7.50 -1.69 -6.43
N ILE A 86 8.41 -2.63 -6.71
CA ILE A 86 9.79 -2.30 -7.10
C ILE A 86 9.86 -1.42 -8.36
N TYR A 87 8.89 -1.54 -9.26
CA TYR A 87 8.82 -0.75 -10.50
C TYR A 87 7.90 0.48 -10.38
N ASN A 88 6.72 0.30 -9.79
CA ASN A 88 5.69 1.35 -9.74
C ASN A 88 5.73 2.17 -8.44
N GLY A 89 6.32 1.64 -7.37
CA GLY A 89 6.38 2.28 -6.06
C GLY A 89 7.17 3.58 -6.01
N PRO A 90 8.37 3.69 -6.65
CA PRO A 90 9.23 4.86 -6.53
C PRO A 90 8.54 6.19 -6.87
N GLY A 91 7.79 6.25 -7.96
CA GLY A 91 7.08 7.48 -8.34
C GLY A 91 5.92 7.81 -7.39
N VAL A 92 5.23 6.80 -6.88
CA VAL A 92 4.08 7.00 -5.97
C VAL A 92 4.55 7.48 -4.59
N ILE A 93 5.60 6.88 -4.03
CA ILE A 93 6.14 7.30 -2.73
C ILE A 93 6.77 8.70 -2.80
N GLU A 94 7.42 9.03 -3.92
CA GLU A 94 7.95 10.37 -4.16
C GLU A 94 6.84 11.41 -4.20
N ALA A 95 5.79 11.15 -4.94
CA ALA A 95 4.63 12.02 -5.02
C ALA A 95 3.93 12.18 -3.64
N ALA A 96 3.82 11.10 -2.86
CA ALA A 96 3.28 11.16 -1.51
C ALA A 96 4.13 12.05 -0.59
N LEU A 97 5.45 11.91 -0.64
CA LEU A 97 6.37 12.78 0.10
C LEU A 97 6.21 14.25 -0.34
N ASN A 98 6.19 14.52 -1.64
CA ASN A 98 6.04 15.87 -2.17
C ASN A 98 4.73 16.53 -1.76
N ALA A 99 3.64 15.78 -1.76
CA ALA A 99 2.32 16.22 -1.32
C ALA A 99 2.17 16.33 0.22
N GLY A 100 3.14 15.85 1.00
CA GLY A 100 3.07 15.86 2.46
C GLY A 100 2.10 14.82 3.03
N CYS A 101 1.98 13.65 2.39
CA CYS A 101 1.08 12.57 2.78
C CYS A 101 1.85 11.39 3.40
N HIS A 102 1.21 10.68 4.32
CA HIS A 102 1.66 9.36 4.73
C HIS A 102 1.54 8.38 3.56
N TYR A 103 2.41 7.39 3.50
CA TYR A 103 2.44 6.38 2.45
C TYR A 103 2.25 4.98 3.03
N LEU A 104 1.32 4.24 2.46
CA LEU A 104 1.09 2.82 2.73
C LEU A 104 1.07 2.06 1.41
N ASP A 105 1.61 0.84 1.39
CA ASP A 105 1.41 -0.09 0.30
C ASP A 105 1.21 -1.53 0.80
N ILE A 106 0.83 -2.39 -0.11
CA ILE A 106 0.55 -3.80 0.16
C ILE A 106 1.63 -4.73 -0.44
N GLY A 107 2.81 -4.21 -0.75
CA GLY A 107 3.93 -4.95 -1.34
C GLY A 107 4.46 -6.03 -0.41
N GLY A 108 4.96 -7.12 -1.00
CA GLY A 108 5.70 -8.17 -0.28
C GLY A 108 7.13 -8.33 -0.81
N GLU A 109 7.60 -7.39 -1.60
CA GLU A 109 8.87 -7.41 -2.32
C GLU A 109 9.99 -6.92 -1.39
N GLN A 110 10.86 -7.82 -0.93
CA GLN A 110 11.95 -7.48 0.02
C GLN A 110 12.86 -6.36 -0.52
N ALA A 111 13.19 -6.40 -1.80
CA ALA A 111 14.00 -5.35 -2.43
C ALA A 111 13.32 -3.97 -2.32
N TRP A 112 12.00 -3.90 -2.53
CA TRP A 112 11.23 -2.69 -2.35
C TRP A 112 11.24 -2.19 -0.91
N LEU A 113 11.03 -3.08 0.07
CA LEU A 113 11.08 -2.71 1.48
C LEU A 113 12.43 -2.10 1.86
N ARG A 114 13.53 -2.70 1.38
CA ARG A 114 14.88 -2.17 1.61
C ARG A 114 15.08 -0.80 0.95
N GLU A 115 14.58 -0.62 -0.27
CA GLU A 115 14.64 0.69 -0.95
C GLU A 115 13.85 1.74 -0.16
N VAL A 116 12.64 1.42 0.30
CA VAL A 116 11.85 2.36 1.12
C VAL A 116 12.59 2.73 2.39
N ALA A 117 13.12 1.77 3.12
CA ALA A 117 13.87 2.03 4.34
C ALA A 117 15.12 2.89 4.09
N GLY A 118 15.93 2.53 3.09
CA GLY A 118 17.21 3.18 2.82
C GLY A 118 17.10 4.54 2.14
N LYS A 119 16.18 4.69 1.20
CA LYS A 119 16.08 5.91 0.38
C LYS A 119 15.03 6.91 0.87
N TRP A 120 13.94 6.41 1.43
CA TRP A 120 12.77 7.22 1.76
C TRP A 120 12.55 7.41 3.26
N GLY A 121 12.93 6.44 4.10
CA GLY A 121 12.66 6.44 5.54
C GLY A 121 13.06 7.73 6.23
N CYS A 122 14.31 8.18 6.09
CA CYS A 122 14.78 9.42 6.70
C CYS A 122 14.04 10.66 6.16
N LYS A 123 13.69 10.69 4.88
CA LYS A 123 12.99 11.84 4.28
C LYS A 123 11.56 11.97 4.81
N PHE A 124 10.86 10.85 5.00
CA PHE A 124 9.54 10.84 5.62
C PHE A 124 9.62 11.25 7.10
N ALA A 125 10.56 10.68 7.85
CA ALA A 125 10.77 11.00 9.26
C ALA A 125 11.05 12.48 9.48
N GLN A 126 11.89 13.13 8.67
CA GLN A 126 12.20 14.55 8.74
C GLN A 126 10.96 15.45 8.54
N ARG A 127 9.93 14.94 7.87
CA ARG A 127 8.67 15.66 7.65
C ARG A 127 7.56 15.23 8.64
N GLY A 128 7.86 14.37 9.60
CA GLY A 128 6.86 13.83 10.52
C GLY A 128 5.84 12.93 9.83
N LEU A 129 6.23 12.31 8.69
CA LEU A 129 5.39 11.45 7.89
C LEU A 129 5.75 9.98 8.09
N LEU A 130 4.77 9.10 7.90
CA LEU A 130 4.94 7.65 7.92
C LEU A 130 5.11 7.12 6.49
N ALA A 131 6.13 6.30 6.26
CA ALA A 131 6.24 5.40 5.11
C ALA A 131 6.16 3.96 5.63
N ALA A 132 5.06 3.28 5.36
CA ALA A 132 4.81 1.90 5.82
C ALA A 132 4.49 1.00 4.61
N PRO A 133 5.52 0.49 3.93
CA PRO A 133 5.34 -0.53 2.90
C PRO A 133 4.89 -1.86 3.53
N ALA A 134 4.39 -2.77 2.72
CA ALA A 134 3.98 -4.12 3.13
C ALA A 134 2.89 -4.18 4.22
N THR A 135 2.01 -3.20 4.30
CA THR A 135 0.88 -3.20 5.24
C THR A 135 -0.26 -4.12 4.76
N ALA A 136 0.07 -5.39 4.54
CA ALA A 136 -0.85 -6.40 4.06
C ALA A 136 -0.76 -7.69 4.88
N PHE A 137 -1.62 -8.65 4.57
CA PHE A 137 -1.79 -9.90 5.31
C PHE A 137 -0.46 -10.63 5.60
N MET A 138 0.39 -10.82 4.59
CA MET A 138 1.63 -11.60 4.76
C MET A 138 2.66 -10.94 5.67
N SER A 139 2.66 -9.63 5.79
CA SER A 139 3.66 -8.89 6.57
C SER A 139 3.07 -8.32 7.86
N ALA A 140 2.06 -7.47 7.77
CA ALA A 140 1.52 -6.78 8.94
C ALA A 140 0.87 -7.73 9.96
N VAL A 141 0.11 -8.73 9.48
CA VAL A 141 -0.52 -9.72 10.36
C VAL A 141 0.52 -10.64 10.97
N SER A 142 1.52 -11.05 10.18
CA SER A 142 2.62 -11.89 10.68
C SER A 142 3.47 -11.14 11.71
N ASP A 143 3.80 -9.86 11.48
CA ASP A 143 4.53 -9.04 12.46
C ASP A 143 3.75 -8.89 13.77
N ALA A 144 2.46 -8.65 13.69
CA ALA A 144 1.61 -8.59 14.88
C ALA A 144 1.60 -9.92 15.65
N ALA A 145 1.46 -11.05 14.95
CA ALA A 145 1.51 -12.38 15.55
C ALA A 145 2.86 -12.67 16.20
N ILE A 146 3.96 -12.33 15.53
CA ILE A 146 5.32 -12.43 16.08
C ILE A 146 5.45 -11.64 17.39
N ARG A 147 5.02 -10.39 17.40
CA ARG A 147 5.07 -9.53 18.58
C ARG A 147 4.27 -10.11 19.73
N MET A 148 3.08 -10.62 19.47
CA MET A 148 2.24 -11.28 20.49
C MET A 148 2.90 -12.55 21.03
N CYS A 149 3.54 -13.36 20.17
CA CYS A 149 4.29 -14.55 20.61
C CYS A 149 5.51 -14.21 21.45
N LEU A 150 6.19 -13.10 21.15
CA LEU A 150 7.37 -12.67 21.90
C LEU A 150 7.03 -11.98 23.22
N GLU A 151 5.80 -11.54 23.38
CA GLU A 151 5.35 -10.86 24.60
C GLU A 151 5.43 -11.80 25.81
N GLY A 152 6.23 -11.43 26.77
CA GLY A 152 6.46 -12.23 27.98
C GLY A 152 7.48 -13.38 27.85
N HIS A 153 8.05 -13.60 26.67
CA HIS A 153 9.07 -14.62 26.42
C HIS A 153 10.47 -14.00 26.30
N ARG A 154 11.48 -14.67 26.85
CA ARG A 154 12.89 -14.28 26.74
C ARG A 154 13.72 -15.49 26.31
N GLY A 155 14.80 -15.26 25.57
CA GLY A 155 15.73 -16.31 25.16
C GLY A 155 15.12 -17.25 24.09
N ILE A 156 14.36 -16.70 23.15
CA ILE A 156 13.83 -17.44 22.00
C ILE A 156 14.92 -17.47 20.95
N ASP A 157 15.40 -18.65 20.60
CA ASP A 157 16.43 -18.86 19.57
C ASP A 157 15.85 -18.93 18.15
N THR A 158 14.62 -19.43 18.02
CA THR A 158 13.96 -19.61 16.72
C THR A 158 12.48 -19.29 16.81
N LEU A 159 11.98 -18.60 15.80
CA LEU A 159 10.54 -18.34 15.62
C LEU A 159 10.17 -18.64 14.18
N GLU A 160 9.22 -19.53 14.01
CA GLU A 160 8.69 -19.90 12.72
C GLU A 160 7.28 -19.33 12.51
N VAL A 161 7.05 -18.71 11.36
CA VAL A 161 5.72 -18.19 10.98
C VAL A 161 5.18 -19.00 9.82
N LEU A 162 4.12 -19.77 10.06
CA LEU A 162 3.42 -20.51 9.01
C LEU A 162 2.20 -19.72 8.55
N THR A 163 2.24 -19.26 7.33
CA THR A 163 1.10 -18.59 6.69
C THR A 163 0.40 -19.54 5.73
N MET A 164 -0.87 -19.83 6.00
CA MET A 164 -1.71 -20.65 5.12
C MET A 164 -2.75 -19.78 4.43
N PHE A 165 -2.94 -19.99 3.13
CA PHE A 165 -3.98 -19.33 2.36
C PHE A 165 -4.63 -20.32 1.37
N LYS A 166 -5.88 -20.03 1.00
CA LYS A 166 -6.63 -20.80 0.01
C LYS A 166 -7.05 -19.89 -1.14
N GLY A 167 -6.79 -20.32 -2.36
CA GLY A 167 -7.14 -19.56 -3.57
C GLY A 167 -5.97 -19.43 -4.53
N ASN A 168 -6.19 -18.65 -5.59
CA ASN A 168 -5.18 -18.37 -6.60
C ASN A 168 -4.68 -16.92 -6.47
N PRO A 169 -3.43 -16.64 -6.84
CA PRO A 169 -2.97 -15.27 -6.89
C PRO A 169 -3.74 -14.46 -7.93
N THR A 170 -3.99 -13.19 -7.62
CA THR A 170 -4.55 -12.25 -8.60
C THR A 170 -3.54 -11.96 -9.70
N PHE A 171 -3.98 -11.38 -10.81
CA PHE A 171 -3.07 -10.94 -11.88
C PHE A 171 -1.93 -10.05 -11.35
N GLY A 172 -2.25 -9.08 -10.49
CA GLY A 172 -1.24 -8.23 -9.84
C GLY A 172 -0.27 -9.02 -8.95
N SER A 173 -0.78 -9.96 -8.15
CA SER A 173 0.07 -10.82 -7.31
C SER A 173 0.98 -11.70 -8.16
N THR A 174 0.49 -12.22 -9.29
CA THR A 174 1.32 -13.02 -10.22
C THR A 174 2.46 -12.18 -10.80
N GLN A 175 2.19 -10.95 -11.21
CA GLN A 175 3.23 -10.04 -11.70
C GLN A 175 4.28 -9.73 -10.61
N THR A 176 3.85 -9.52 -9.36
CA THR A 176 4.75 -9.32 -8.22
C THR A 176 5.61 -10.55 -7.94
N ILE A 177 5.04 -11.77 -8.01
CA ILE A 177 5.81 -13.01 -7.85
C ILE A 177 6.94 -13.10 -8.90
N PHE A 178 6.64 -12.82 -10.17
CA PHE A 178 7.66 -12.79 -11.21
C PHE A 178 8.72 -11.69 -11.00
N ALA A 179 8.34 -10.54 -10.48
CA ALA A 179 9.30 -9.50 -10.13
C ALA A 179 10.21 -9.93 -8.99
N VAL A 180 9.67 -10.56 -7.94
CA VAL A 180 10.44 -11.06 -6.78
C VAL A 180 11.47 -12.12 -7.18
N ILE A 181 11.11 -13.05 -8.08
CA ILE A 181 12.03 -14.10 -8.54
C ILE A 181 13.26 -13.49 -9.28
N GLN A 182 13.14 -12.28 -9.80
CA GLN A 182 14.23 -11.59 -10.50
C GLN A 182 15.10 -10.73 -9.56
N THR A 183 14.77 -10.65 -8.27
CA THR A 183 15.53 -9.88 -7.28
C THR A 183 16.19 -10.80 -6.26
N ASP A 184 17.24 -10.29 -5.61
CA ASP A 184 17.92 -11.02 -4.55
C ASP A 184 16.97 -11.25 -3.36
N ALA A 185 17.08 -12.42 -2.76
CA ALA A 185 16.48 -12.72 -1.48
C ALA A 185 17.36 -12.18 -0.35
N TYR A 186 16.74 -11.55 0.64
CA TYR A 186 17.45 -10.98 1.79
C TYR A 186 16.99 -11.67 3.08
N TYR A 187 17.93 -11.88 3.97
CA TYR A 187 17.65 -12.34 5.33
C TYR A 187 18.46 -11.51 6.33
N LEU A 188 17.97 -11.44 7.56
CA LEU A 188 18.66 -10.73 8.62
C LEU A 188 19.63 -11.67 9.32
N GLU A 189 20.92 -11.39 9.27
CA GLU A 189 21.89 -12.02 10.16
C GLU A 189 22.06 -11.15 11.41
N GLN A 190 22.01 -11.77 12.59
CA GLN A 190 22.47 -11.10 13.79
C GLN A 190 23.98 -10.93 13.70
N ASN A 191 24.43 -9.69 13.63
CA ASN A 191 25.82 -9.38 13.91
C ASN A 191 26.01 -9.53 15.43
N THR A 192 26.60 -10.63 15.85
CA THR A 192 27.12 -10.84 17.22
C THR A 192 28.31 -9.93 17.46
#